data_7e7921127a36cabbc86c138bc99812a9
#
_entry.id   7e7921127a36cabbc86c138bc99812a9
#
_cell.length_a   1.000
_cell.length_b   1.000
_cell.length_c   1.000
_cell.angle_alpha   90.00
_cell.angle_beta   90.00
_cell.angle_gamma   90.00
#
_symmetry.space_group_name_H-M   'P 1'
#
loop_
_entity.id
_entity.type
_entity.pdbx_description
1 polymer ?
#
loop_
_entity_poly.entity_id
_entity_poly.type
_entity_poly.pdbx_seq_one_letter_code
_entity_poly.pdbx_strand_id
1 'polypeptide(L)'
;MLVYDFKYDDLTKIAYNTLLKNKSRYKVEPKFYTINFDDLSRSHRCNPLDASTMFDITDATEASRSIMMGLNRDWITKQGDFFVESPINFLTAIIWFLKKYQGGKYLTLPHVIELMQVDYEKLFSVLRTEPEIEVLINPFISAYQNDAMEQLEGQVASAKIGMARLSSPQLYWVLSANDFTLDINDPDKPKIV
;
A
#
# COMPACT_ATOMS: atom_id res chain seq x y z
N MET A 1 -1.89 -19.01 -8.25
CA MET A 1 -3.27 -19.16 -7.76
C MET A 1 -3.40 -18.38 -6.47
N LEU A 2 -4.48 -17.63 -6.30
CA LEU A 2 -4.82 -16.94 -5.04
C LEU A 2 -5.97 -17.69 -4.35
N VAL A 3 -5.82 -17.95 -3.05
CA VAL A 3 -6.81 -18.64 -2.22
C VAL A 3 -7.18 -17.71 -1.05
N TYR A 4 -8.44 -17.31 -0.96
CA TYR A 4 -8.94 -16.54 0.16
C TYR A 4 -9.62 -17.46 1.18
N ASP A 5 -8.96 -17.66 2.32
CA ASP A 5 -9.41 -18.57 3.39
C ASP A 5 -9.91 -17.77 4.61
N PHE A 6 -11.19 -17.37 4.58
CA PHE A 6 -11.78 -16.52 5.60
C PHE A 6 -12.04 -17.23 6.94
N LYS A 7 -12.01 -18.55 6.97
CA LYS A 7 -12.20 -19.36 8.20
C LYS A 7 -10.90 -19.85 8.82
N TYR A 8 -9.79 -19.54 8.15
CA TYR A 8 -8.47 -20.04 8.47
C TYR A 8 -8.37 -21.54 8.67
N ASP A 9 -7.46 -22.07 7.97
CA ASP A 9 -6.80 -23.34 7.74
C ASP A 9 -7.62 -24.43 6.99
N ASP A 10 -8.87 -24.24 6.68
CA ASP A 10 -9.65 -25.22 5.90
C ASP A 10 -9.20 -25.23 4.43
N LEU A 11 -9.35 -24.11 3.73
CA LEU A 11 -8.96 -24.01 2.31
C LEU A 11 -7.43 -24.02 2.15
N THR A 12 -6.71 -23.44 3.08
CA THR A 12 -5.24 -23.42 3.14
C THR A 12 -4.70 -24.84 3.20
N LYS A 13 -5.22 -25.71 4.07
CA LYS A 13 -4.83 -27.14 4.15
C LYS A 13 -5.15 -27.90 2.88
N ILE A 14 -6.34 -27.68 2.30
CA ILE A 14 -6.73 -28.32 1.04
C ILE A 14 -5.78 -27.92 -0.08
N ALA A 15 -5.50 -26.62 -0.24
CA ALA A 15 -4.60 -26.09 -1.25
C ALA A 15 -3.19 -26.65 -1.09
N TYR A 16 -2.64 -26.61 0.13
CA TYR A 16 -1.31 -27.11 0.43
C TYR A 16 -1.18 -28.63 0.17
N ASN A 17 -2.11 -29.45 0.68
CA ASN A 17 -2.10 -30.88 0.47
C ASN A 17 -2.30 -31.26 -1.00
N THR A 18 -3.12 -30.50 -1.74
CA THR A 18 -3.30 -30.68 -3.18
C THR A 18 -2.01 -30.37 -3.95
N LEU A 19 -1.30 -29.30 -3.56
CA LEU A 19 0.02 -29.00 -4.11
C LEU A 19 1.00 -30.14 -3.87
N LEU A 20 1.13 -30.62 -2.64
CA LEU A 20 2.04 -31.72 -2.29
C LEU A 20 1.72 -33.01 -3.07
N LYS A 21 0.45 -33.37 -3.17
CA LYS A 21 0.00 -34.58 -3.90
C LYS A 21 0.29 -34.52 -5.39
N ASN A 22 0.31 -33.33 -5.98
CA ASN A 22 0.49 -33.13 -7.41
C ASN A 22 1.88 -32.57 -7.77
N LYS A 23 2.80 -32.49 -6.82
CA LYS A 23 4.11 -31.85 -6.98
C LYS A 23 4.86 -32.32 -8.22
N SER A 24 4.86 -33.64 -8.49
CA SER A 24 5.54 -34.27 -9.64
C SER A 24 4.91 -33.97 -11.00
N ARG A 25 3.73 -33.37 -11.06
CA ARG A 25 3.02 -33.03 -12.30
C ARG A 25 3.38 -31.64 -12.85
N TYR A 26 4.02 -30.79 -12.04
CA TYR A 26 4.39 -29.44 -12.46
C TYR A 26 5.76 -29.43 -13.12
N LYS A 27 5.91 -28.69 -14.23
CA LYS A 27 7.21 -28.45 -14.86
C LYS A 27 8.13 -27.61 -13.96
N VAL A 28 7.57 -26.60 -13.32
CA VAL A 28 8.21 -25.78 -12.29
C VAL A 28 7.40 -25.96 -11.02
N GLU A 29 8.05 -26.32 -9.93
CA GLU A 29 7.37 -26.54 -8.66
C GLU A 29 6.80 -25.21 -8.12
N PRO A 30 5.47 -25.12 -7.90
CA PRO A 30 4.89 -23.93 -7.32
C PRO A 30 5.32 -23.75 -5.85
N LYS A 31 5.66 -22.52 -5.49
CA LYS A 31 5.90 -22.17 -4.09
C LYS A 31 4.58 -21.85 -3.40
N PHE A 32 4.50 -22.17 -2.12
CA PHE A 32 3.34 -21.89 -1.29
C PHE A 32 3.66 -20.78 -0.31
N TYR A 33 2.84 -19.73 -0.33
CA TYR A 33 2.95 -18.58 0.57
C TYR A 33 1.64 -18.40 1.31
N THR A 34 1.70 -17.91 2.53
CA THR A 34 0.54 -17.61 3.36
C THR A 34 0.66 -16.20 3.89
N ILE A 35 -0.40 -15.41 3.78
CA ILE A 35 -0.55 -14.14 4.48
C ILE A 35 -1.53 -14.38 5.62
N ASN A 36 -1.04 -14.28 6.85
CA ASN A 36 -1.82 -14.49 8.06
C ASN A 36 -1.54 -13.35 9.04
N PHE A 37 -2.56 -12.54 9.31
CA PHE A 37 -2.44 -11.39 10.21
C PHE A 37 -2.61 -11.76 11.69
N ASP A 38 -3.14 -12.95 11.98
CA ASP A 38 -3.36 -13.41 13.36
C ASP A 38 -2.16 -14.17 13.91
N ASP A 39 -1.52 -15.01 13.07
CA ASP A 39 -0.34 -15.80 13.44
C ASP A 39 0.85 -15.47 12.52
N LEU A 40 1.66 -14.53 12.95
CA LEU A 40 2.83 -14.06 12.19
C LEU A 40 3.91 -15.15 12.00
N SER A 41 3.96 -16.17 12.88
CA SER A 41 4.90 -17.28 12.76
C SER A 41 4.62 -18.15 11.51
N ARG A 42 3.42 -18.06 10.98
CA ARG A 42 2.95 -18.76 9.77
C ARG A 42 2.69 -17.83 8.59
N SER A 43 3.11 -16.58 8.70
CA SER A 43 2.86 -15.58 7.66
C SER A 43 4.12 -15.27 6.88
N HIS A 44 3.94 -14.96 5.60
CA HIS A 44 4.94 -14.30 4.76
C HIS A 44 4.62 -12.82 4.68
N ARG A 45 5.63 -12.02 4.43
CA ARG A 45 5.48 -10.57 4.25
C ARG A 45 5.19 -10.27 2.78
N CYS A 46 4.27 -9.36 2.56
CA CYS A 46 3.88 -8.90 1.24
C CYS A 46 3.57 -7.41 1.30
N ASN A 47 4.49 -6.59 0.83
CA ASN A 47 4.27 -5.16 0.69
C ASN A 47 3.44 -4.90 -0.59
N PRO A 48 2.26 -4.26 -0.48
CA PRO A 48 1.44 -3.94 -1.66
C PRO A 48 2.02 -2.80 -2.50
N LEU A 49 3.01 -2.07 -1.97
CA LEU A 49 3.67 -0.95 -2.63
C LEU A 49 5.05 -1.39 -3.14
N ASP A 50 5.09 -2.18 -4.19
CA ASP A 50 6.37 -2.61 -4.77
C ASP A 50 6.94 -1.54 -5.68
N ALA A 51 8.10 -0.99 -5.27
CA ALA A 51 8.80 0.03 -6.03
C ALA A 51 9.18 -0.42 -7.45
N SER A 52 9.40 -1.70 -7.68
CA SER A 52 9.78 -2.25 -8.99
C SER A 52 8.64 -2.22 -10.01
N THR A 53 7.40 -2.12 -9.56
CA THR A 53 6.20 -2.08 -10.40
C THR A 53 5.68 -0.67 -10.68
N MET A 54 6.26 0.35 -10.05
CA MET A 54 5.90 1.75 -10.25
C MET A 54 6.89 2.42 -11.19
N PHE A 55 6.45 2.80 -12.39
CA PHE A 55 7.27 3.41 -13.44
C PHE A 55 7.08 4.93 -13.52
N ASP A 56 5.86 5.39 -13.26
CA ASP A 56 5.53 6.82 -13.26
C ASP A 56 4.57 7.18 -12.11
N ILE A 57 4.27 8.47 -11.96
CA ILE A 57 3.44 8.98 -10.87
C ILE A 57 1.98 8.48 -10.94
N THR A 58 1.52 8.06 -12.12
CA THR A 58 0.17 7.52 -12.28
C THR A 58 0.02 6.18 -11.58
N ASP A 59 1.07 5.37 -11.53
CA ASP A 59 1.08 4.11 -10.78
C ASP A 59 0.89 4.37 -9.28
N ALA A 60 1.54 5.42 -8.75
CA ALA A 60 1.34 5.84 -7.36
C ALA A 60 -0.07 6.37 -7.11
N THR A 61 -0.67 7.07 -8.09
CA THR A 61 -2.06 7.54 -8.03
C THR A 61 -3.03 6.38 -7.99
N GLU A 62 -2.85 5.38 -8.84
CA GLU A 62 -3.70 4.18 -8.87
C GLU A 62 -3.57 3.36 -7.57
N ALA A 63 -2.35 3.22 -7.03
CA ALA A 63 -2.14 2.58 -5.75
C ALA A 63 -2.85 3.34 -4.62
N SER A 64 -2.71 4.67 -4.58
CA SER A 64 -3.38 5.54 -3.60
C SER A 64 -4.90 5.43 -3.69
N ARG A 65 -5.44 5.49 -4.90
CA ARG A 65 -6.87 5.37 -5.18
C ARG A 65 -7.40 4.01 -4.73
N SER A 66 -6.71 2.94 -5.07
CA SER A 66 -7.09 1.58 -4.68
C SER A 66 -7.10 1.40 -3.16
N ILE A 67 -6.09 1.89 -2.47
CA ILE A 67 -6.01 1.84 -0.99
C ILE A 67 -7.16 2.64 -0.38
N MET A 68 -7.34 3.90 -0.79
CA MET A 68 -8.33 4.78 -0.19
C MET A 68 -9.77 4.33 -0.46
N MET A 69 -10.07 3.83 -1.65
CA MET A 69 -11.38 3.27 -1.98
C MET A 69 -11.64 1.92 -1.28
N GLY A 70 -10.60 1.12 -1.07
CA GLY A 70 -10.68 -0.09 -0.26
C GLY A 70 -11.02 0.18 1.21
N LEU A 71 -10.48 1.25 1.77
CA LEU A 71 -10.72 1.69 3.14
C LEU A 71 -12.06 2.42 3.31
N ASN A 72 -12.56 3.07 2.27
CA ASN A 72 -13.78 3.88 2.27
C ASN A 72 -14.62 3.57 1.03
N ARG A 73 -15.42 2.51 1.10
CA ARG A 73 -16.21 2.02 -0.05
C ARG A 73 -17.18 3.05 -0.64
N ASP A 74 -17.71 3.96 0.18
CA ASP A 74 -18.61 5.02 -0.27
C ASP A 74 -17.93 6.00 -1.25
N TRP A 75 -16.61 6.05 -1.26
CA TRP A 75 -15.84 6.90 -2.17
C TRP A 75 -15.90 6.43 -3.63
N ILE A 76 -16.19 5.15 -3.87
CA ILE A 76 -16.36 4.60 -5.22
C ILE A 76 -17.44 5.36 -6.00
N THR A 77 -18.50 5.81 -5.31
CA THR A 77 -19.63 6.57 -5.93
C THR A 77 -19.40 8.08 -5.92
N LYS A 78 -18.34 8.59 -5.29
CA LYS A 78 -18.04 10.01 -5.10
C LYS A 78 -16.76 10.45 -5.82
N GLN A 79 -16.37 9.74 -6.87
CA GLN A 79 -15.19 10.11 -7.67
C GLN A 79 -15.34 11.52 -8.23
N GLY A 80 -14.29 12.32 -8.15
CA GLY A 80 -14.29 13.73 -8.52
C GLY A 80 -14.73 14.70 -7.40
N ASP A 81 -15.21 14.19 -6.27
CA ASP A 81 -15.46 15.02 -5.08
C ASP A 81 -14.13 15.49 -4.47
N PHE A 82 -14.07 16.78 -4.08
CA PHE A 82 -12.86 17.37 -3.50
C PHE A 82 -12.35 16.61 -2.25
N PHE A 83 -13.25 16.18 -1.38
CA PHE A 83 -12.90 15.42 -0.16
C PHE A 83 -12.50 13.97 -0.42
N VAL A 84 -12.64 13.50 -1.65
CA VAL A 84 -12.14 12.20 -2.11
C VAL A 84 -10.80 12.37 -2.82
N GLU A 85 -10.71 13.31 -3.75
CA GLU A 85 -9.52 13.48 -4.59
C GLU A 85 -8.34 14.10 -3.80
N SER A 86 -8.62 15.01 -2.86
CA SER A 86 -7.58 15.66 -2.07
C SER A 86 -6.78 14.66 -1.20
N PRO A 87 -7.40 13.79 -0.40
CA PRO A 87 -6.69 12.73 0.33
C PRO A 87 -5.91 11.77 -0.58
N ILE A 88 -6.45 11.45 -1.77
CA ILE A 88 -5.77 10.60 -2.75
C ILE A 88 -4.50 11.29 -3.26
N ASN A 89 -4.57 12.58 -3.61
CA ASN A 89 -3.41 13.35 -4.06
C ASN A 89 -2.34 13.46 -2.96
N PHE A 90 -2.75 13.66 -1.71
CA PHE A 90 -1.83 13.69 -0.58
C PHE A 90 -1.09 12.34 -0.41
N LEU A 91 -1.83 11.24 -0.44
CA LEU A 91 -1.25 9.90 -0.37
C LEU A 91 -0.35 9.59 -1.57
N THR A 92 -0.75 10.00 -2.78
CA THR A 92 0.05 9.87 -4.01
C THR A 92 1.40 10.56 -3.87
N ALA A 93 1.41 11.79 -3.37
CA ALA A 93 2.64 12.55 -3.17
C ALA A 93 3.60 11.83 -2.21
N ILE A 94 3.09 11.28 -1.12
CA ILE A 94 3.90 10.54 -0.14
C ILE A 94 4.44 9.23 -0.73
N ILE A 95 3.61 8.46 -1.42
CA ILE A 95 4.02 7.21 -2.08
C ILE A 95 5.09 7.51 -3.12
N TRP A 96 4.88 8.50 -3.99
CA TRP A 96 5.83 8.85 -5.03
C TRP A 96 7.14 9.39 -4.46
N PHE A 97 7.09 10.23 -3.44
CA PHE A 97 8.29 10.67 -2.72
C PHE A 97 9.11 9.47 -2.21
N LEU A 98 8.48 8.53 -1.52
CA LEU A 98 9.16 7.33 -1.01
C LEU A 98 9.68 6.43 -2.15
N LYS A 99 8.99 6.39 -3.30
CA LYS A 99 9.46 5.69 -4.51
C LYS A 99 10.77 6.28 -5.02
N LYS A 100 10.89 7.61 -5.03
CA LYS A 100 12.10 8.30 -5.49
C LYS A 100 13.22 8.31 -4.44
N TYR A 101 12.85 8.36 -3.17
CA TYR A 101 13.81 8.41 -2.08
C TYR A 101 14.61 7.11 -1.97
N GLN A 102 15.94 7.23 -2.09
CA GLN A 102 16.90 6.10 -2.04
C GLN A 102 16.49 4.89 -2.91
N GLY A 103 15.95 5.14 -4.10
CA GLY A 103 15.56 4.07 -5.04
C GLY A 103 14.38 3.23 -4.57
N GLY A 104 13.51 3.78 -3.71
CA GLY A 104 12.31 3.10 -3.23
C GLY A 104 12.55 2.13 -2.06
N LYS A 105 13.74 2.17 -1.45
CA LYS A 105 14.09 1.30 -0.32
C LYS A 105 13.08 1.34 0.83
N TYR A 106 12.47 2.50 1.05
CA TYR A 106 11.50 2.74 2.12
C TYR A 106 10.05 2.79 1.62
N LEU A 107 9.81 2.41 0.37
CA LEU A 107 8.44 2.35 -0.14
C LEU A 107 7.73 1.10 0.39
N THR A 108 7.27 1.17 1.62
CA THR A 108 6.40 0.18 2.25
C THR A 108 5.22 0.87 2.90
N LEU A 109 4.11 0.15 3.05
CA LEU A 109 2.91 0.75 3.63
C LEU A 109 3.12 1.30 5.05
N PRO A 110 3.86 0.64 5.96
CA PRO A 110 4.22 1.23 7.26
C PRO A 110 4.95 2.58 7.15
N HIS A 111 5.96 2.70 6.27
CA HIS A 111 6.67 3.97 6.11
C HIS A 111 5.78 5.08 5.55
N VAL A 112 4.85 4.74 4.66
CA VAL A 112 3.84 5.70 4.17
C VAL A 112 3.00 6.21 5.33
N ILE A 113 2.49 5.31 6.19
CA ILE A 113 1.66 5.68 7.34
C ILE A 113 2.44 6.57 8.31
N GLU A 114 3.67 6.19 8.65
CA GLU A 114 4.51 6.97 9.57
C GLU A 114 4.86 8.35 9.01
N LEU A 115 5.22 8.44 7.73
CA LEU A 115 5.52 9.73 7.09
C LEU A 115 4.31 10.66 7.08
N MET A 116 3.10 10.14 6.91
CA MET A 116 1.85 10.91 6.98
C MET A 116 1.59 11.53 8.35
N GLN A 117 2.15 10.98 9.43
CA GLN A 117 1.95 11.47 10.80
C GLN A 117 2.99 12.51 11.23
N VAL A 118 4.00 12.76 10.41
CA VAL A 118 5.02 13.78 10.69
C VAL A 118 4.41 15.18 10.69
N ASP A 119 4.90 16.07 11.55
CA ASP A 119 4.48 17.49 11.60
C ASP A 119 4.58 18.14 10.23
N TYR A 120 3.60 18.96 9.85
CA TYR A 120 3.49 19.55 8.52
C TYR A 120 4.73 20.33 8.09
N GLU A 121 5.36 21.08 9.00
CA GLU A 121 6.58 21.83 8.71
C GLU A 121 7.69 20.90 8.19
N LYS A 122 7.93 19.81 8.91
CA LYS A 122 8.95 18.82 8.52
C LYS A 122 8.52 18.04 7.28
N LEU A 123 7.26 17.62 7.24
CA LEU A 123 6.72 16.84 6.12
C LEU A 123 6.85 17.62 4.81
N PHE A 124 6.37 18.86 4.77
CA PHE A 124 6.43 19.67 3.55
C PHE A 124 7.85 20.08 3.17
N SER A 125 8.74 20.30 4.16
CA SER A 125 10.15 20.57 3.86
C SER A 125 10.81 19.40 3.15
N VAL A 126 10.47 18.17 3.54
CA VAL A 126 10.98 16.94 2.92
C VAL A 126 10.31 16.69 1.56
N LEU A 127 9.00 16.77 1.46
CA LEU A 127 8.28 16.52 0.20
C LEU A 127 8.68 17.49 -0.91
N ARG A 128 8.98 18.75 -0.60
CA ARG A 128 9.46 19.76 -1.58
C ARG A 128 10.79 19.40 -2.24
N THR A 129 11.54 18.43 -1.72
CA THR A 129 12.78 17.98 -2.35
C THR A 129 12.55 17.13 -3.61
N GLU A 130 11.32 16.70 -3.85
CA GLU A 130 10.92 15.95 -5.05
C GLU A 130 10.05 16.84 -5.96
N PRO A 131 10.62 17.32 -7.11
CA PRO A 131 9.90 18.26 -7.99
C PRO A 131 8.66 17.65 -8.67
N GLU A 132 8.65 16.34 -8.93
CA GLU A 132 7.57 15.68 -9.66
C GLU A 132 6.22 15.71 -8.90
N ILE A 133 6.23 15.90 -7.58
CA ILE A 133 5.02 15.98 -6.76
C ILE A 133 4.59 17.41 -6.45
N GLU A 134 5.29 18.42 -6.92
CA GLU A 134 5.04 19.81 -6.57
C GLU A 134 3.57 20.22 -6.79
N VAL A 135 3.02 19.87 -7.95
CA VAL A 135 1.62 20.18 -8.28
C VAL A 135 0.63 19.53 -7.30
N LEU A 136 0.95 18.32 -6.83
CA LEU A 136 0.09 17.57 -5.90
C LEU A 136 0.11 18.18 -4.49
N ILE A 137 1.28 18.69 -4.04
CA ILE A 137 1.44 19.19 -2.66
C ILE A 137 1.17 20.67 -2.49
N ASN A 138 1.23 21.47 -3.58
CA ASN A 138 1.04 22.92 -3.52
C ASN A 138 -0.26 23.36 -2.82
N PRO A 139 -1.44 22.74 -3.02
CA PRO A 139 -2.65 23.12 -2.31
C PRO A 139 -2.52 22.99 -0.78
N PHE A 140 -1.86 21.93 -0.32
CA PHE A 140 -1.65 21.68 1.12
C PHE A 140 -0.64 22.66 1.72
N ILE A 141 0.45 22.91 0.98
CA ILE A 141 1.48 23.88 1.38
C ILE A 141 0.90 25.29 1.46
N SER A 142 0.08 25.67 0.49
CA SER A 142 -0.59 26.99 0.48
C SER A 142 -1.53 27.15 1.66
N ALA A 143 -2.30 26.12 1.99
CA ALA A 143 -3.17 26.12 3.17
C ALA A 143 -2.35 26.28 4.47
N TYR A 144 -1.24 25.56 4.59
CA TYR A 144 -0.33 25.66 5.72
C TYR A 144 0.31 27.05 5.85
N GLN A 145 0.84 27.60 4.76
CA GLN A 145 1.50 28.92 4.76
C GLN A 145 0.56 30.09 5.03
N ASN A 146 -0.71 29.96 4.66
CA ASN A 146 -1.74 30.95 4.92
C ASN A 146 -2.44 30.76 6.27
N ASP A 147 -1.91 29.89 7.14
CA ASP A 147 -2.49 29.56 8.46
C ASP A 147 -3.95 29.05 8.39
N ALA A 148 -4.30 28.44 7.24
CA ALA A 148 -5.62 27.87 7.00
C ALA A 148 -5.67 26.39 7.47
N MET A 149 -5.38 26.16 8.76
CA MET A 149 -5.22 24.83 9.33
C MET A 149 -6.49 23.98 9.24
N GLU A 150 -7.68 24.57 9.43
CA GLU A 150 -8.95 23.85 9.27
C GLU A 150 -9.14 23.31 7.85
N GLN A 151 -8.74 24.08 6.84
CA GLN A 151 -8.77 23.67 5.45
C GLN A 151 -7.77 22.54 5.21
N LEU A 152 -6.55 22.68 5.69
CA LEU A 152 -5.50 21.66 5.56
C LEU A 152 -5.93 20.34 6.19
N GLU A 153 -6.40 20.38 7.44
CA GLU A 153 -6.89 19.19 8.13
C GLU A 153 -8.08 18.56 7.40
N GLY A 154 -9.03 19.38 6.91
CA GLY A 154 -10.14 18.87 6.09
C GLY A 154 -9.70 18.11 4.83
N GLN A 155 -8.59 18.55 4.21
CA GLN A 155 -8.03 17.92 3.02
C GLN A 155 -7.33 16.60 3.32
N VAL A 156 -6.65 16.46 4.48
CA VAL A 156 -5.76 15.31 4.76
C VAL A 156 -6.31 14.34 5.80
N ALA A 157 -7.27 14.78 6.64
CA ALA A 157 -7.77 13.99 7.76
C ALA A 157 -8.31 12.61 7.33
N SER A 158 -9.06 12.56 6.24
CA SER A 158 -9.63 11.31 5.73
C SER A 158 -8.55 10.30 5.34
N ALA A 159 -7.43 10.76 4.76
CA ALA A 159 -6.30 9.90 4.45
C ALA A 159 -5.63 9.40 5.73
N LYS A 160 -5.32 10.31 6.67
CA LYS A 160 -4.69 9.95 7.95
C LYS A 160 -5.54 8.95 8.75
N ILE A 161 -6.85 9.21 8.88
CA ILE A 161 -7.78 8.33 9.61
C ILE A 161 -7.92 6.98 8.90
N GLY A 162 -8.05 6.97 7.58
CA GLY A 162 -8.14 5.75 6.79
C GLY A 162 -6.90 4.88 6.96
N MET A 163 -5.72 5.46 6.79
CA MET A 163 -4.45 4.76 6.89
C MET A 163 -4.12 4.31 8.32
N ALA A 164 -4.55 5.04 9.35
CA ALA A 164 -4.36 4.66 10.74
C ALA A 164 -5.02 3.31 11.09
N ARG A 165 -6.05 2.88 10.35
CA ARG A 165 -6.66 1.54 10.52
C ARG A 165 -5.69 0.40 10.19
N LEU A 166 -4.63 0.68 9.44
CA LEU A 166 -3.60 -0.27 9.04
C LEU A 166 -2.36 -0.23 9.95
N SER A 167 -2.39 0.51 11.07
CA SER A 167 -1.23 0.75 11.94
C SER A 167 -1.03 -0.30 13.05
N SER A 168 -1.68 -1.47 12.98
CA SER A 168 -1.43 -2.53 13.96
C SER A 168 -0.03 -3.15 13.76
N PRO A 169 0.64 -3.62 14.84
CA PRO A 169 1.95 -4.28 14.73
C PRO A 169 1.96 -5.47 13.77
N GLN A 170 0.87 -6.24 13.72
CA GLN A 170 0.72 -7.39 12.84
C GLN A 170 0.67 -6.95 11.37
N LEU A 171 -0.15 -5.94 11.05
CA LEU A 171 -0.23 -5.38 9.71
C LEU A 171 1.10 -4.76 9.29
N TYR A 172 1.76 -4.03 10.19
CA TYR A 172 3.07 -3.44 9.93
C TYR A 172 4.10 -4.51 9.57
N TRP A 173 4.14 -5.62 10.31
CA TRP A 173 5.07 -6.70 10.01
C TRP A 173 4.78 -7.31 8.65
N VAL A 174 3.54 -7.71 8.37
CA VAL A 174 3.16 -8.34 7.10
C VAL A 174 3.42 -7.43 5.91
N LEU A 175 3.14 -6.13 6.04
CA LEU A 175 3.19 -5.16 4.94
C LEU A 175 4.56 -4.45 4.79
N SER A 176 5.58 -4.86 5.57
CA SER A 176 6.88 -4.18 5.63
C SER A 176 7.92 -4.68 4.64
N ALA A 177 7.72 -5.83 4.02
CA ALA A 177 8.70 -6.42 3.11
C ALA A 177 8.05 -7.39 2.11
N ASN A 178 8.86 -7.92 1.18
CA ASN A 178 8.44 -8.85 0.15
C ASN A 178 9.20 -10.16 0.30
N ASP A 179 8.57 -11.18 0.88
CA ASP A 179 9.06 -12.57 0.86
C ASP A 179 8.68 -13.25 -0.46
N PHE A 180 7.75 -12.67 -1.20
CA PHE A 180 7.35 -13.03 -2.57
C PHE A 180 6.77 -11.81 -3.30
N THR A 181 6.63 -11.92 -4.62
CA THR A 181 6.03 -10.87 -5.48
C THR A 181 4.59 -11.21 -5.84
N LEU A 182 3.76 -10.18 -6.07
CA LEU A 182 2.34 -10.34 -6.42
C LEU A 182 2.09 -10.69 -7.90
N ASP A 183 3.14 -10.93 -8.68
CA ASP A 183 3.09 -11.45 -10.07
C ASP A 183 2.63 -12.92 -10.10
N ILE A 184 1.41 -13.18 -9.64
CA ILE A 184 0.84 -14.53 -9.49
C ILE A 184 0.63 -15.26 -10.81
N ASN A 185 0.72 -14.58 -11.94
CA ASN A 185 0.54 -15.13 -13.28
C ASN A 185 1.86 -15.46 -14.00
N ASP A 186 3.00 -15.29 -13.35
CA ASP A 186 4.30 -15.64 -13.93
C ASP A 186 4.44 -17.16 -14.03
N PRO A 187 4.51 -17.74 -15.26
CA PRO A 187 4.60 -19.18 -15.43
C PRO A 187 5.96 -19.75 -15.00
N ASP A 188 7.01 -18.91 -14.97
CA ASP A 188 8.36 -19.33 -14.58
C ASP A 188 8.55 -19.31 -13.06
N LYS A 189 7.65 -18.62 -12.35
CA LYS A 189 7.63 -18.52 -10.88
C LYS A 189 6.24 -18.83 -10.32
N PRO A 190 5.68 -20.02 -10.62
CA PRO A 190 4.34 -20.35 -10.17
C PRO A 190 4.24 -20.36 -8.65
N LYS A 191 3.16 -19.79 -8.14
CA LYS A 191 2.93 -19.69 -6.68
C LYS A 191 1.46 -19.85 -6.32
N ILE A 192 1.22 -20.30 -5.09
CA ILE A 192 -0.08 -20.30 -4.41
C ILE A 192 0.05 -19.35 -3.21
N VAL A 193 -0.85 -18.41 -3.12
CA VAL A 193 -0.93 -17.44 -2.02
C VAL A 193 -2.29 -17.53 -1.38
#